data_94eb0bc07c99eae9633036b3de7e13d5
#
_entry.id   94eb0bc07c99eae9633036b3de7e13d5
#
_cell.length_a   1.000
_cell.length_b   1.000
_cell.length_c   1.000
_cell.angle_alpha   90.00
_cell.angle_beta   90.00
_cell.angle_gamma   90.00
#
_symmetry.space_group_name_H-M   'P 1'
#
loop_
_entity.id
_entity.type
_entity.pdbx_description
1 polymer ?
#
loop_
_entity_poly.entity_id
_entity_poly.type
_entity_poly.pdbx_seq_one_letter_code
_entity_poly.pdbx_strand_id
1 'polypeptide(L)'
;AEIEISFRFNDAGQKEMRAAIDEFEKKNPGIKVDLQRIAWGSAREQFLREAAVGEGPDVVHIAQVWTRSMGDAGALYDLNKLIDEHGAGNGWDDFISADLASQDDGTIHAIPWTVDTFSMVYRKDILEQAGINEFPTTWFGLFNASKKIKEKTGAAGWGIPSGSGPTNSIWFFLNFYWWSNGWSLVDRNSDGSYYINITPDQIAEGIDYYKSYLDSGINPKSMLNVTNWGAQELIEGMVRGDIAIISTPENVMVQIESAWKARYPGKSNPFGSAIHPKNSVTFVGGRQLGINSNTKHPEASYKLIKYLINEPVYSKYYAGMWPAQKTLIKQLPQVASHVGYKKQLILARSWGSYSTGPIPIPTMWNWVGRGAGSVFIGEKSSQEAAQEIYNNIKKELK
;
A
#
# COMPACT_ATOMS: atom_id res chain seq x y z
N ALA A 1 40.08 12.37 -1.21
CA ALA A 1 39.70 11.39 -2.23
C ALA A 1 38.21 11.44 -2.40
N GLU A 2 37.71 11.35 -3.64
CA GLU A 2 36.30 11.26 -3.95
C GLU A 2 35.74 9.89 -3.54
N ILE A 3 34.60 9.88 -2.87
CA ILE A 3 33.88 8.66 -2.50
C ILE A 3 32.80 8.41 -3.54
N GLU A 4 32.76 7.20 -4.09
CA GLU A 4 31.67 6.75 -4.93
C GLU A 4 30.81 5.75 -4.15
N ILE A 5 29.48 5.97 -4.12
CA ILE A 5 28.49 5.05 -3.58
C ILE A 5 27.48 4.71 -4.68
N SER A 6 26.94 3.52 -4.66
CA SER A 6 25.91 3.09 -5.60
C SER A 6 24.53 3.09 -4.93
N PHE A 7 23.53 3.58 -5.67
CA PHE A 7 22.15 3.57 -5.25
C PHE A 7 21.27 2.88 -6.29
N ARG A 8 20.62 1.81 -5.90
CA ARG A 8 19.70 1.09 -6.77
C ARG A 8 18.27 1.54 -6.48
N PHE A 9 17.72 2.33 -7.41
CA PHE A 9 16.35 2.86 -7.39
C PHE A 9 15.52 2.18 -8.46
N ASN A 10 14.45 1.47 -8.09
CA ASN A 10 13.77 0.52 -8.96
C ASN A 10 12.44 1.03 -9.53
N ASP A 11 11.89 2.13 -9.02
CA ASP A 11 10.64 2.71 -9.52
C ASP A 11 10.84 3.50 -10.82
N ALA A 12 9.75 3.92 -11.44
CA ALA A 12 9.75 4.92 -12.49
C ALA A 12 10.28 6.26 -11.96
N GLY A 13 10.56 7.21 -12.83
CA GLY A 13 11.09 8.51 -12.40
C GLY A 13 12.61 8.53 -12.25
N GLN A 14 13.31 7.75 -13.05
CA GLN A 14 14.79 7.71 -13.06
C GLN A 14 15.41 9.07 -13.36
N LYS A 15 14.79 9.85 -14.23
CA LYS A 15 15.25 11.20 -14.60
C LYS A 15 15.14 12.16 -13.41
N GLU A 16 14.03 12.13 -12.69
CA GLU A 16 13.79 12.95 -11.51
C GLU A 16 14.74 12.54 -10.38
N MET A 17 14.95 11.23 -10.21
CA MET A 17 15.92 10.73 -9.23
C MET A 17 17.34 11.17 -9.56
N ARG A 18 17.74 11.09 -10.81
CA ARG A 18 19.07 11.60 -11.23
C ARG A 18 19.22 13.08 -10.92
N ALA A 19 18.20 13.88 -11.20
CA ALA A 19 18.22 15.31 -10.88
C ALA A 19 18.33 15.58 -9.36
N ALA A 20 17.64 14.79 -8.52
CA ALA A 20 17.76 14.87 -7.07
C ALA A 20 19.19 14.52 -6.60
N ILE A 21 19.79 13.48 -7.18
CA ILE A 21 21.16 13.06 -6.86
C ILE A 21 22.17 14.10 -7.33
N ASP A 22 21.99 14.72 -8.48
CA ASP A 22 22.87 15.80 -8.95
C ASP A 22 22.91 16.99 -7.98
N GLU A 23 21.75 17.31 -7.38
CA GLU A 23 21.69 18.35 -6.36
C GLU A 23 22.37 17.89 -5.04
N PHE A 24 22.19 16.63 -4.66
CA PHE A 24 22.90 16.03 -3.53
C PHE A 24 24.42 16.13 -3.72
N GLU A 25 24.95 15.74 -4.88
CA GLU A 25 26.37 15.78 -5.19
C GLU A 25 26.95 17.21 -5.14
N LYS A 26 26.19 18.20 -5.61
CA LYS A 26 26.57 19.63 -5.51
C LYS A 26 26.68 20.10 -4.06
N LYS A 27 25.79 19.62 -3.18
CA LYS A 27 25.79 19.96 -1.76
C LYS A 27 26.83 19.16 -0.96
N ASN A 28 27.33 18.08 -1.53
CA ASN A 28 28.28 17.18 -0.88
C ASN A 28 29.47 16.91 -1.82
N PRO A 29 30.30 17.94 -2.11
CA PRO A 29 31.44 17.77 -2.96
C PRO A 29 32.37 16.70 -2.38
N GLY A 30 32.75 15.73 -3.19
CA GLY A 30 33.51 14.55 -2.78
C GLY A 30 32.70 13.29 -2.63
N ILE A 31 31.37 13.34 -2.81
CA ILE A 31 30.54 12.14 -2.91
C ILE A 31 29.91 12.09 -4.32
N LYS A 32 30.09 10.95 -4.99
CA LYS A 32 29.43 10.63 -6.26
C LYS A 32 28.49 9.45 -6.06
N VAL A 33 27.39 9.44 -6.80
CA VAL A 33 26.37 8.40 -6.71
C VAL A 33 26.17 7.74 -8.07
N ASP A 34 26.48 6.47 -8.15
CA ASP A 34 26.15 5.61 -9.28
C ASP A 34 24.69 5.15 -9.13
N LEU A 35 23.81 5.70 -9.98
CA LEU A 35 22.39 5.36 -9.96
C LEU A 35 22.12 4.12 -10.82
N GLN A 36 21.62 3.07 -10.18
CA GLN A 36 21.30 1.78 -10.79
C GLN A 36 19.80 1.53 -10.79
N ARG A 37 19.34 0.66 -11.68
CA ARG A 37 17.95 0.18 -11.73
C ARG A 37 17.90 -1.32 -12.03
N ILE A 38 16.90 -1.98 -11.43
CA ILE A 38 16.56 -3.38 -11.71
C ILE A 38 15.02 -3.52 -11.63
N ALA A 39 14.47 -4.47 -12.35
CA ALA A 39 13.04 -4.77 -12.27
C ALA A 39 12.65 -5.29 -10.89
N TRP A 40 11.53 -4.82 -10.35
CA TRP A 40 11.06 -5.23 -9.01
C TRP A 40 10.93 -6.74 -8.83
N GLY A 41 10.53 -7.47 -9.87
CA GLY A 41 10.37 -8.91 -9.81
C GLY A 41 11.65 -9.70 -9.50
N SER A 42 12.82 -9.13 -9.75
CA SER A 42 14.14 -9.73 -9.47
C SER A 42 14.92 -8.99 -8.39
N ALA A 43 14.45 -7.83 -7.94
CA ALA A 43 15.21 -6.92 -7.09
C ALA A 43 15.63 -7.55 -5.76
N ARG A 44 14.71 -8.22 -5.06
CA ARG A 44 14.97 -8.84 -3.76
C ARG A 44 16.00 -9.96 -3.87
N GLU A 45 15.74 -10.90 -4.75
CA GLU A 45 16.58 -12.11 -4.89
C GLU A 45 17.98 -11.76 -5.39
N GLN A 46 18.11 -10.83 -6.31
CA GLN A 46 19.40 -10.38 -6.80
C GLN A 46 20.21 -9.70 -5.70
N PHE A 47 19.60 -8.78 -4.95
CA PHE A 47 20.29 -8.11 -3.85
C PHE A 47 20.77 -9.10 -2.79
N LEU A 48 19.95 -10.08 -2.41
CA LEU A 48 20.34 -11.10 -1.43
C LEU A 48 21.52 -11.93 -1.91
N ARG A 49 21.55 -12.31 -3.20
CA ARG A 49 22.69 -13.04 -3.79
C ARG A 49 23.97 -12.20 -3.79
N GLU A 50 23.86 -10.95 -4.20
CA GLU A 50 25.01 -10.01 -4.21
C GLU A 50 25.55 -9.77 -2.81
N ALA A 51 24.69 -9.47 -1.85
CA ALA A 51 25.07 -9.23 -0.47
C ALA A 51 25.76 -10.46 0.18
N ALA A 52 25.31 -11.67 -0.16
CA ALA A 52 25.88 -12.91 0.34
C ALA A 52 27.36 -13.11 -0.08
N VAL A 53 27.79 -12.50 -1.18
CA VAL A 53 29.17 -12.57 -1.69
C VAL A 53 29.95 -11.26 -1.53
N GLY A 54 29.42 -10.33 -0.74
CA GLY A 54 30.09 -9.06 -0.46
C GLY A 54 29.95 -7.99 -1.55
N GLU A 55 28.98 -8.14 -2.43
CA GLU A 55 28.71 -7.27 -3.57
C GLU A 55 27.35 -6.56 -3.45
N GLY A 56 26.95 -5.84 -4.49
CA GLY A 56 25.68 -5.13 -4.59
C GLY A 56 25.77 -3.64 -4.31
N PRO A 57 24.65 -2.90 -4.46
CA PRO A 57 24.64 -1.46 -4.25
C PRO A 57 24.85 -1.10 -2.77
N ASP A 58 25.41 0.08 -2.50
CA ASP A 58 25.56 0.59 -1.14
C ASP A 58 24.22 0.96 -0.51
N VAL A 59 23.36 1.66 -1.26
CA VAL A 59 21.99 2.02 -0.86
C VAL A 59 21.00 1.24 -1.71
N VAL A 60 20.04 0.61 -1.06
CA VAL A 60 19.05 -0.25 -1.70
C VAL A 60 17.63 0.21 -1.41
N HIS A 61 16.81 0.24 -2.46
CA HIS A 61 15.40 0.56 -2.46
C HIS A 61 14.59 -0.71 -2.23
N ILE A 62 13.89 -0.80 -1.11
CA ILE A 62 13.30 -2.03 -0.56
C ILE A 62 11.78 -1.87 -0.48
N ALA A 63 11.01 -2.88 -0.91
CA ALA A 63 9.62 -2.99 -0.49
C ALA A 63 9.60 -3.22 1.02
N GLN A 64 8.79 -2.46 1.74
CA GLN A 64 8.78 -2.49 3.22
C GLN A 64 8.60 -3.89 3.82
N VAL A 65 7.86 -4.77 3.12
CA VAL A 65 7.62 -6.15 3.56
C VAL A 65 8.84 -7.07 3.43
N TRP A 66 9.91 -6.63 2.79
CA TRP A 66 11.15 -7.41 2.64
C TRP A 66 12.18 -7.12 3.72
N THR A 67 12.13 -5.96 4.35
CA THR A 67 13.22 -5.44 5.21
C THR A 67 13.58 -6.40 6.34
N ARG A 68 12.59 -6.92 7.06
CA ARG A 68 12.87 -7.82 8.19
C ARG A 68 13.59 -9.09 7.74
N SER A 69 13.10 -9.74 6.68
CA SER A 69 13.74 -10.96 6.16
C SER A 69 15.14 -10.71 5.58
N MET A 70 15.35 -9.55 4.98
CA MET A 70 16.67 -9.16 4.47
C MET A 70 17.64 -8.83 5.62
N GLY A 71 17.15 -8.25 6.70
CA GLY A 71 17.90 -8.03 7.93
C GLY A 71 18.28 -9.35 8.60
N ASP A 72 17.34 -10.28 8.74
CA ASP A 72 17.57 -11.62 9.28
C ASP A 72 18.61 -12.42 8.47
N ALA A 73 18.62 -12.22 7.15
CA ALA A 73 19.62 -12.82 6.26
C ALA A 73 21.01 -12.15 6.36
N GLY A 74 21.18 -11.12 7.17
CA GLY A 74 22.45 -10.39 7.32
C GLY A 74 22.81 -9.50 6.12
N ALA A 75 21.87 -9.20 5.24
CA ALA A 75 22.11 -8.41 4.03
C ALA A 75 22.13 -6.90 4.26
N LEU A 76 21.55 -6.42 5.35
CA LEU A 76 21.37 -5.01 5.66
C LEU A 76 22.22 -4.57 6.85
N TYR A 77 22.75 -3.37 6.74
CA TYR A 77 23.57 -2.71 7.78
C TYR A 77 22.67 -2.34 8.98
N ASP A 78 23.23 -2.46 10.20
CA ASP A 78 22.62 -1.95 11.42
C ASP A 78 22.74 -0.41 11.45
N LEU A 79 21.59 0.27 11.37
CA LEU A 79 21.54 1.73 11.29
C LEU A 79 21.49 2.43 12.65
N ASN A 80 21.41 1.71 13.76
CA ASN A 80 21.17 2.31 15.07
C ASN A 80 22.20 3.38 15.43
N LYS A 81 23.47 3.10 15.22
CA LYS A 81 24.55 4.07 15.50
C LYS A 81 24.43 5.32 14.60
N LEU A 82 24.17 5.16 13.31
CA LEU A 82 24.02 6.27 12.38
C LEU A 82 22.81 7.13 12.72
N ILE A 83 21.71 6.50 13.15
CA ILE A 83 20.51 7.21 13.62
C ILE A 83 20.79 8.00 14.90
N ASP A 84 21.49 7.40 15.85
CA ASP A 84 21.84 8.06 17.11
C ASP A 84 22.74 9.28 16.89
N GLU A 85 23.72 9.16 15.97
CA GLU A 85 24.68 10.23 15.66
C GLU A 85 24.10 11.33 14.78
N HIS A 86 23.24 10.98 13.81
CA HIS A 86 22.80 11.90 12.77
C HIS A 86 21.30 12.18 12.76
N GLY A 87 20.50 11.45 13.53
CA GLY A 87 19.07 11.51 13.53
C GLY A 87 18.42 10.88 12.28
N ALA A 88 17.11 10.74 12.30
CA ALA A 88 16.28 10.31 11.18
C ALA A 88 15.01 11.15 11.16
N GLY A 89 14.82 11.99 10.13
CA GLY A 89 13.66 12.86 10.00
C GLY A 89 13.36 13.66 11.28
N ASN A 90 12.10 13.70 11.67
CA ASN A 90 11.62 14.34 12.90
C ASN A 90 11.57 13.39 14.12
N GLY A 91 12.29 12.30 14.07
CA GLY A 91 12.31 11.25 15.10
C GLY A 91 11.65 9.97 14.62
N TRP A 92 12.05 8.85 15.25
CA TRP A 92 11.61 7.51 14.81
C TRP A 92 10.10 7.32 14.88
N ASP A 93 9.42 7.88 15.88
CA ASP A 93 7.96 7.77 16.08
C ASP A 93 7.14 8.49 15.01
N ASP A 94 7.77 9.38 14.22
CA ASP A 94 7.11 10.07 13.11
C ASP A 94 7.00 9.19 11.85
N PHE A 95 7.74 8.09 11.78
CA PHE A 95 7.71 7.20 10.63
C PHE A 95 6.53 6.23 10.66
N ILE A 96 5.83 6.16 9.55
CA ILE A 96 4.82 5.15 9.26
C ILE A 96 5.55 3.85 8.91
N SER A 97 5.07 2.71 9.40
CA SER A 97 5.66 1.39 9.17
C SER A 97 7.08 1.22 9.69
N ALA A 98 7.46 1.96 10.73
CA ALA A 98 8.73 1.81 11.42
C ALA A 98 8.93 0.39 11.98
N ASP A 99 7.86 -0.28 12.37
CA ASP A 99 7.85 -1.68 12.85
C ASP A 99 8.38 -2.66 11.80
N LEU A 100 8.17 -2.40 10.51
CA LEU A 100 8.68 -3.23 9.42
C LEU A 100 10.14 -2.94 9.06
N ALA A 101 10.68 -1.83 9.55
CA ALA A 101 12.07 -1.42 9.33
C ALA A 101 13.03 -1.93 10.41
N SER A 102 12.51 -2.53 11.47
CA SER A 102 13.28 -2.96 12.65
C SER A 102 13.00 -4.42 13.02
N GLN A 103 13.95 -5.02 13.72
CA GLN A 103 13.83 -6.34 14.31
C GLN A 103 13.29 -6.25 15.75
N ASP A 104 12.89 -7.40 16.31
CA ASP A 104 12.36 -7.49 17.66
C ASP A 104 13.39 -7.10 18.75
N ASP A 105 14.68 -7.25 18.45
CA ASP A 105 15.79 -6.83 19.33
C ASP A 105 16.09 -5.32 19.27
N GLY A 106 15.35 -4.56 18.48
CA GLY A 106 15.52 -3.12 18.30
C GLY A 106 16.49 -2.71 17.20
N THR A 107 17.09 -3.66 16.48
CA THR A 107 17.98 -3.34 15.36
C THR A 107 17.19 -2.76 14.20
N ILE A 108 17.57 -1.57 13.74
CA ILE A 108 16.94 -0.87 12.62
C ILE A 108 17.75 -1.15 11.36
N HIS A 109 17.09 -1.69 10.32
CA HIS A 109 17.75 -2.08 9.06
C HIS A 109 17.42 -1.19 7.87
N ALA A 110 16.43 -0.33 8.00
CA ALA A 110 16.06 0.59 6.92
C ALA A 110 15.38 1.85 7.49
N ILE A 111 15.31 2.88 6.66
CA ILE A 111 14.53 4.09 6.95
C ILE A 111 13.29 4.06 6.06
N PRO A 112 12.07 4.14 6.63
CA PRO A 112 10.86 4.29 5.83
C PRO A 112 10.93 5.55 4.96
N TRP A 113 10.63 5.40 3.67
CA TRP A 113 10.82 6.47 2.70
C TRP A 113 9.52 6.98 2.09
N THR A 114 8.81 6.11 1.39
CA THR A 114 7.53 6.43 0.78
C THR A 114 6.46 5.47 1.27
N VAL A 115 5.22 5.93 1.29
CA VAL A 115 4.06 5.12 1.64
C VAL A 115 2.96 5.29 0.61
N ASP A 116 2.12 4.27 0.50
CA ASP A 116 0.87 4.30 -0.24
C ASP A 116 -0.23 3.61 0.57
N THR A 117 -1.46 3.87 0.21
CA THR A 117 -2.63 3.20 0.76
C THR A 117 -3.78 3.29 -0.24
N PHE A 118 -4.86 2.56 0.04
CA PHE A 118 -6.11 2.69 -0.69
C PHE A 118 -6.96 3.81 -0.10
N SER A 119 -7.75 4.44 -0.95
CA SER A 119 -8.83 5.32 -0.56
C SER A 119 -10.05 5.04 -1.43
N MET A 120 -11.23 5.47 -1.00
CA MET A 120 -12.42 5.43 -1.84
C MET A 120 -12.34 6.59 -2.84
N VAL A 121 -12.34 6.29 -4.12
CA VAL A 121 -12.40 7.29 -5.21
C VAL A 121 -13.79 7.28 -5.80
N TYR A 122 -14.38 8.44 -6.00
CA TYR A 122 -15.75 8.53 -6.46
C TYR A 122 -15.99 9.69 -7.44
N ARG A 123 -17.04 9.55 -8.22
CA ARG A 123 -17.58 10.58 -9.11
C ARG A 123 -18.54 11.47 -8.34
N LYS A 124 -18.10 12.70 -8.04
CA LYS A 124 -18.90 13.72 -7.31
C LYS A 124 -20.21 14.00 -8.01
N ASP A 125 -20.17 14.16 -9.33
CA ASP A 125 -21.35 14.45 -10.15
C ASP A 125 -22.38 13.31 -10.15
N ILE A 126 -21.94 12.06 -10.16
CA ILE A 126 -22.85 10.89 -10.11
C ILE A 126 -23.46 10.75 -8.71
N LEU A 127 -22.70 10.94 -7.65
CA LEU A 127 -23.21 10.93 -6.29
C LEU A 127 -24.25 12.03 -6.07
N GLU A 128 -23.97 13.23 -6.54
CA GLU A 128 -24.91 14.35 -6.48
C GLU A 128 -26.20 14.04 -7.26
N GLN A 129 -26.10 13.50 -8.45
CA GLN A 129 -27.25 13.07 -9.26
C GLN A 129 -28.11 12.02 -8.54
N ALA A 130 -27.50 11.16 -7.74
CA ALA A 130 -28.20 10.19 -6.89
C ALA A 130 -28.72 10.79 -5.58
N GLY A 131 -28.47 12.08 -5.30
CA GLY A 131 -28.88 12.74 -4.07
C GLY A 131 -28.02 12.40 -2.86
N ILE A 132 -26.75 12.03 -3.08
CA ILE A 132 -25.78 11.72 -2.03
C ILE A 132 -24.84 12.93 -1.89
N ASN A 133 -25.01 13.68 -0.81
CA ASN A 133 -24.27 14.92 -0.57
C ASN A 133 -22.97 14.71 0.22
N GLU A 134 -22.90 13.63 1.01
CA GLU A 134 -21.72 13.27 1.79
C GLU A 134 -21.36 11.81 1.55
N PHE A 135 -20.07 11.52 1.48
CA PHE A 135 -19.60 10.15 1.31
C PHE A 135 -19.94 9.33 2.57
N PRO A 136 -20.48 8.09 2.41
CA PRO A 136 -20.91 7.27 3.54
C PRO A 136 -19.77 6.94 4.51
N THR A 137 -20.07 6.93 5.81
CA THR A 137 -19.12 6.65 6.89
C THR A 137 -19.25 5.28 7.53
N THR A 138 -20.28 4.52 7.14
CA THR A 138 -20.53 3.15 7.62
C THR A 138 -20.59 2.17 6.45
N TRP A 139 -20.28 0.89 6.69
CA TRP A 139 -20.38 -0.16 5.66
C TRP A 139 -21.80 -0.31 5.15
N PHE A 140 -22.79 -0.26 6.05
CA PHE A 140 -24.21 -0.28 5.67
C PHE A 140 -24.61 0.96 4.87
N GLY A 141 -24.16 2.13 5.28
CA GLY A 141 -24.38 3.38 4.55
C GLY A 141 -23.77 3.37 3.15
N LEU A 142 -22.59 2.79 3.01
CA LEU A 142 -21.93 2.63 1.70
C LEU A 142 -22.72 1.70 0.76
N PHE A 143 -23.21 0.57 1.29
CA PHE A 143 -24.08 -0.33 0.52
C PHE A 143 -25.35 0.39 0.06
N ASN A 144 -26.05 1.07 0.96
CA ASN A 144 -27.29 1.80 0.62
C ASN A 144 -27.05 2.94 -0.39
N ALA A 145 -25.97 3.70 -0.22
CA ALA A 145 -25.58 4.73 -1.18
C ALA A 145 -25.29 4.13 -2.55
N SER A 146 -24.55 3.04 -2.60
CA SER A 146 -24.22 2.32 -3.84
C SER A 146 -25.46 1.78 -4.55
N LYS A 147 -26.42 1.26 -3.78
CA LYS A 147 -27.71 0.83 -4.30
C LYS A 147 -28.50 1.99 -4.90
N LYS A 148 -28.58 3.11 -4.18
CA LYS A 148 -29.24 4.33 -4.63
C LYS A 148 -28.60 4.90 -5.91
N ILE A 149 -27.28 4.87 -6.02
CA ILE A 149 -26.56 5.24 -7.25
C ILE A 149 -27.03 4.38 -8.42
N LYS A 150 -27.05 3.06 -8.25
CA LYS A 150 -27.47 2.13 -9.30
C LYS A 150 -28.92 2.39 -9.73
N GLU A 151 -29.82 2.57 -8.79
CA GLU A 151 -31.23 2.80 -9.04
C GLU A 151 -31.51 4.15 -9.73
N LYS A 152 -30.80 5.21 -9.34
CA LYS A 152 -31.01 6.58 -9.82
C LYS A 152 -30.27 6.93 -11.10
N THR A 153 -29.09 6.34 -11.31
CA THR A 153 -28.18 6.74 -12.40
C THR A 153 -27.86 5.62 -13.38
N GLY A 154 -28.11 4.37 -13.02
CA GLY A 154 -27.70 3.21 -13.78
C GLY A 154 -26.22 2.84 -13.67
N ALA A 155 -25.38 3.71 -13.08
CA ALA A 155 -23.97 3.41 -12.85
C ALA A 155 -23.79 2.31 -11.80
N ALA A 156 -22.72 1.53 -11.91
CA ALA A 156 -22.30 0.64 -10.83
C ALA A 156 -21.99 1.48 -9.59
N GLY A 157 -22.68 1.21 -8.47
CA GLY A 157 -22.51 1.95 -7.24
C GLY A 157 -21.13 1.80 -6.64
N TRP A 158 -20.54 0.61 -6.77
CA TRP A 158 -19.14 0.34 -6.47
C TRP A 158 -18.63 -0.76 -7.40
N GLY A 159 -17.60 -0.46 -8.19
CA GLY A 159 -16.89 -1.44 -9.02
C GLY A 159 -15.83 -2.15 -8.17
N ILE A 160 -16.12 -3.39 -7.81
CA ILE A 160 -15.27 -4.20 -6.92
C ILE A 160 -14.65 -5.33 -7.72
N PRO A 161 -13.31 -5.30 -7.96
CA PRO A 161 -12.62 -6.47 -8.53
C PRO A 161 -12.87 -7.69 -7.66
N SER A 162 -13.52 -8.70 -8.23
CA SER A 162 -13.99 -9.89 -7.49
C SER A 162 -13.39 -11.19 -8.00
N GLY A 163 -12.44 -11.10 -8.94
CA GLY A 163 -11.70 -12.24 -9.44
C GLY A 163 -10.73 -12.81 -8.40
N SER A 164 -10.60 -14.15 -8.36
CA SER A 164 -9.85 -14.87 -7.35
C SER A 164 -8.40 -15.22 -7.72
N GLY A 165 -7.90 -14.70 -8.85
CA GLY A 165 -6.55 -14.98 -9.32
C GLY A 165 -5.45 -14.51 -8.37
N PRO A 166 -4.18 -14.83 -8.68
CA PRO A 166 -3.04 -14.33 -7.92
C PRO A 166 -3.09 -12.79 -7.82
N THR A 167 -2.63 -12.24 -6.72
CA THR A 167 -2.67 -10.79 -6.47
C THR A 167 -4.07 -10.16 -6.54
N ASN A 168 -5.12 -10.92 -6.19
CA ASN A 168 -6.49 -10.44 -6.20
C ASN A 168 -6.69 -9.25 -5.25
N SER A 169 -7.64 -8.39 -5.60
CA SER A 169 -7.96 -7.19 -4.81
C SER A 169 -8.82 -7.50 -3.59
N ILE A 170 -9.56 -8.61 -3.63
CA ILE A 170 -10.50 -8.95 -2.54
C ILE A 170 -9.80 -9.19 -1.20
N TRP A 171 -8.53 -9.61 -1.24
CA TRP A 171 -7.66 -9.68 -0.08
C TRP A 171 -7.61 -8.36 0.70
N PHE A 172 -7.40 -7.25 0.01
CA PHE A 172 -7.34 -5.93 0.64
C PHE A 172 -8.69 -5.54 1.21
N PHE A 173 -9.74 -5.65 0.42
CA PHE A 173 -11.09 -5.22 0.80
C PHE A 173 -11.63 -6.00 1.99
N LEU A 174 -11.43 -7.31 2.03
CA LEU A 174 -11.82 -8.13 3.17
C LEU A 174 -11.04 -7.75 4.44
N ASN A 175 -9.72 -7.54 4.33
CA ASN A 175 -8.95 -7.09 5.49
C ASN A 175 -9.40 -5.70 5.96
N PHE A 176 -9.72 -4.76 5.08
CA PHE A 176 -10.24 -3.44 5.49
C PHE A 176 -11.57 -3.57 6.26
N TYR A 177 -12.45 -4.44 5.79
CA TYR A 177 -13.69 -4.74 6.49
C TYR A 177 -13.42 -5.34 7.88
N TRP A 178 -12.62 -6.40 7.95
CA TRP A 178 -12.31 -7.08 9.20
C TRP A 178 -11.59 -6.15 10.18
N TRP A 179 -10.55 -5.49 9.76
CA TRP A 179 -9.77 -4.57 10.62
C TRP A 179 -10.62 -3.41 11.14
N SER A 180 -11.52 -2.88 10.34
CA SER A 180 -12.43 -1.81 10.79
C SER A 180 -13.38 -2.27 11.90
N ASN A 181 -13.61 -3.57 11.99
CA ASN A 181 -14.38 -4.20 13.08
C ASN A 181 -13.51 -4.67 14.25
N GLY A 182 -12.21 -4.45 14.20
CA GLY A 182 -11.28 -4.93 15.23
C GLY A 182 -10.87 -6.39 15.08
N TRP A 183 -11.15 -7.01 13.93
CA TRP A 183 -10.84 -8.42 13.64
C TRP A 183 -9.62 -8.51 12.72
N SER A 184 -8.86 -9.60 12.89
CA SER A 184 -7.65 -9.83 12.11
C SER A 184 -7.39 -11.33 11.97
N LEU A 185 -6.93 -11.77 10.80
CA LEU A 185 -6.58 -13.18 10.59
C LEU A 185 -5.47 -13.63 11.55
N VAL A 186 -4.50 -12.77 11.81
CA VAL A 186 -3.38 -13.03 12.71
C VAL A 186 -3.04 -11.74 13.45
N ASP A 187 -3.01 -11.79 14.76
CA ASP A 187 -2.48 -10.74 15.62
C ASP A 187 -1.37 -11.29 16.54
N ARG A 188 -0.62 -10.39 17.17
CA ARG A 188 0.51 -10.72 18.03
C ARG A 188 0.26 -10.28 19.45
N ASN A 189 0.53 -11.17 20.39
CA ASN A 189 0.53 -10.87 21.82
C ASN A 189 1.78 -10.09 22.25
N SER A 190 1.72 -9.49 23.43
CA SER A 190 2.86 -8.77 24.01
C SER A 190 4.07 -9.66 24.30
N ASP A 191 3.86 -10.96 24.48
CA ASP A 191 4.92 -11.96 24.67
C ASP A 191 5.56 -12.41 23.34
N GLY A 192 5.09 -11.89 22.20
CA GLY A 192 5.58 -12.22 20.87
C GLY A 192 4.89 -13.40 20.20
N SER A 193 4.01 -14.13 20.90
CA SER A 193 3.21 -15.21 20.30
C SER A 193 2.13 -14.66 19.38
N TYR A 194 1.66 -15.49 18.44
CA TYR A 194 0.62 -15.12 17.47
C TYR A 194 -0.68 -15.85 17.76
N TYR A 195 -1.79 -15.21 17.45
CA TYR A 195 -3.12 -15.77 17.63
C TYR A 195 -4.08 -15.33 16.52
N ILE A 196 -5.16 -16.09 16.36
CA ILE A 196 -6.24 -15.74 15.43
C ILE A 196 -7.21 -14.80 16.15
N ASN A 197 -7.42 -13.61 15.61
CA ASN A 197 -8.33 -12.60 16.19
C ASN A 197 -9.57 -12.41 15.30
N ILE A 198 -10.14 -13.50 14.84
CA ILE A 198 -11.35 -13.53 14.02
C ILE A 198 -12.01 -14.90 14.14
N THR A 199 -13.31 -14.95 14.10
CA THR A 199 -14.07 -16.21 14.07
C THR A 199 -14.47 -16.58 12.63
N PRO A 200 -14.80 -17.85 12.34
CA PRO A 200 -15.34 -18.23 11.04
C PRO A 200 -16.59 -17.42 10.64
N ASP A 201 -17.49 -17.13 11.58
CA ASP A 201 -18.67 -16.30 11.29
C ASP A 201 -18.30 -14.87 10.88
N GLN A 202 -17.28 -14.30 11.50
CA GLN A 202 -16.78 -12.95 11.17
C GLN A 202 -16.07 -12.94 9.81
N ILE A 203 -15.34 -13.99 9.45
CA ILE A 203 -14.78 -14.16 8.12
C ILE A 203 -15.90 -14.20 7.09
N ALA A 204 -16.93 -15.02 7.33
CA ALA A 204 -18.10 -15.15 6.47
C ALA A 204 -18.85 -13.83 6.32
N GLU A 205 -19.01 -13.06 7.39
CA GLU A 205 -19.67 -11.75 7.35
C GLU A 205 -19.00 -10.80 6.36
N GLY A 206 -17.68 -10.72 6.34
CA GLY A 206 -16.93 -9.91 5.36
C GLY A 206 -17.14 -10.39 3.93
N ILE A 207 -17.10 -11.70 3.69
CA ILE A 207 -17.36 -12.29 2.37
C ILE A 207 -18.80 -11.96 1.92
N ASP A 208 -19.77 -12.13 2.78
CA ASP A 208 -21.19 -11.85 2.50
C ASP A 208 -21.42 -10.37 2.20
N TYR A 209 -20.72 -9.47 2.88
CA TYR A 209 -20.79 -8.05 2.61
C TYR A 209 -20.47 -7.74 1.13
N TYR A 210 -19.35 -8.23 0.61
CA TYR A 210 -18.96 -8.01 -0.78
C TYR A 210 -19.82 -8.82 -1.77
N LYS A 211 -20.23 -10.02 -1.40
CA LYS A 211 -21.16 -10.81 -2.21
C LYS A 211 -22.50 -10.09 -2.43
N SER A 212 -22.97 -9.35 -1.42
CA SER A 212 -24.23 -8.60 -1.52
C SER A 212 -24.23 -7.57 -2.65
N TYR A 213 -23.09 -6.98 -3.00
CA TYR A 213 -22.95 -6.07 -4.14
C TYR A 213 -23.11 -6.79 -5.48
N LEU A 214 -22.62 -8.01 -5.60
CA LEU A 214 -22.79 -8.86 -6.78
C LEU A 214 -24.25 -9.35 -6.90
N ASP A 215 -24.82 -9.85 -5.82
CA ASP A 215 -26.17 -10.40 -5.79
C ASP A 215 -27.25 -9.35 -6.09
N SER A 216 -27.03 -8.12 -5.66
CA SER A 216 -27.94 -6.99 -5.92
C SER A 216 -27.71 -6.28 -7.26
N GLY A 217 -26.69 -6.68 -8.02
CA GLY A 217 -26.34 -6.06 -9.31
C GLY A 217 -25.69 -4.69 -9.20
N ILE A 218 -25.33 -4.24 -7.98
CA ILE A 218 -24.60 -2.99 -7.76
C ILE A 218 -23.18 -3.09 -8.35
N ASN A 219 -22.49 -4.18 -8.05
CA ASN A 219 -21.22 -4.54 -8.67
C ASN A 219 -21.49 -5.42 -9.89
N PRO A 220 -21.08 -5.03 -11.10
CA PRO A 220 -21.35 -5.83 -12.29
C PRO A 220 -20.72 -7.21 -12.22
N LYS A 221 -21.41 -8.23 -12.75
CA LYS A 221 -20.86 -9.60 -12.82
C LYS A 221 -19.56 -9.70 -13.63
N SER A 222 -19.31 -8.77 -14.55
CA SER A 222 -18.04 -8.67 -15.26
C SER A 222 -16.84 -8.51 -14.33
N MET A 223 -17.03 -7.97 -13.13
CA MET A 223 -16.00 -7.83 -12.12
C MET A 223 -15.48 -9.17 -11.56
N LEU A 224 -16.18 -10.26 -11.75
CA LEU A 224 -15.69 -11.62 -11.45
C LEU A 224 -14.46 -12.01 -12.29
N ASN A 225 -14.24 -11.35 -13.41
CA ASN A 225 -13.08 -11.55 -14.29
C ASN A 225 -11.97 -10.51 -14.07
N VAL A 226 -12.17 -9.59 -13.14
CA VAL A 226 -11.21 -8.53 -12.82
C VAL A 226 -10.58 -8.83 -11.47
N THR A 227 -9.26 -8.97 -11.42
CA THR A 227 -8.52 -9.26 -10.19
C THR A 227 -7.83 -8.03 -9.61
N ASN A 228 -7.38 -7.10 -10.45
CA ASN A 228 -6.54 -5.98 -10.06
C ASN A 228 -7.34 -4.69 -9.84
N TRP A 229 -7.02 -3.98 -8.76
CA TRP A 229 -7.62 -2.68 -8.39
C TRP A 229 -7.32 -1.53 -9.36
N GLY A 230 -6.31 -1.68 -10.20
CA GLY A 230 -5.93 -0.73 -11.24
C GLY A 230 -6.24 -1.22 -12.65
N ALA A 231 -7.14 -2.19 -12.80
CA ALA A 231 -7.53 -2.72 -14.10
C ALA A 231 -8.11 -1.62 -14.99
N GLN A 232 -7.83 -1.72 -16.29
CA GLN A 232 -8.28 -0.74 -17.26
C GLN A 232 -9.81 -0.59 -17.28
N GLU A 233 -10.55 -1.66 -17.03
CA GLU A 233 -12.00 -1.67 -16.92
C GLU A 233 -12.53 -0.73 -15.83
N LEU A 234 -11.80 -0.64 -14.70
CA LEU A 234 -12.16 0.29 -13.61
C LEU A 234 -11.83 1.74 -13.99
N ILE A 235 -10.66 1.97 -14.54
CA ILE A 235 -10.23 3.32 -14.97
C ILE A 235 -11.21 3.87 -16.01
N GLU A 236 -11.47 3.10 -17.06
CA GLU A 236 -12.41 3.49 -18.12
C GLU A 236 -13.85 3.64 -17.61
N GLY A 237 -14.28 2.75 -16.73
CA GLY A 237 -15.60 2.81 -16.11
C GLY A 237 -15.80 4.09 -15.29
N MET A 238 -14.81 4.50 -14.53
CA MET A 238 -14.81 5.76 -13.78
C MET A 238 -14.82 6.98 -14.71
N VAL A 239 -14.03 6.97 -15.76
CA VAL A 239 -13.95 8.08 -16.73
C VAL A 239 -15.27 8.23 -17.52
N ARG A 240 -15.85 7.13 -17.98
CA ARG A 240 -17.13 7.16 -18.72
C ARG A 240 -18.36 7.39 -17.83
N GLY A 241 -18.24 7.13 -16.53
CA GLY A 241 -19.37 7.21 -15.61
C GLY A 241 -20.19 5.93 -15.51
N ASP A 242 -19.67 4.80 -15.99
CA ASP A 242 -20.29 3.49 -15.82
C ASP A 242 -20.12 2.97 -14.39
N ILE A 243 -19.12 3.46 -13.68
CA ILE A 243 -18.79 3.13 -12.29
C ILE A 243 -18.70 4.44 -11.50
N ALA A 244 -19.34 4.51 -10.35
CA ALA A 244 -19.36 5.70 -9.51
C ALA A 244 -18.31 5.70 -8.40
N ILE A 245 -17.96 4.54 -7.86
CA ILE A 245 -17.02 4.38 -6.73
C ILE A 245 -16.07 3.21 -7.01
N ILE A 246 -14.81 3.38 -6.69
CA ILE A 246 -13.81 2.31 -6.58
C ILE A 246 -12.96 2.52 -5.32
N SER A 247 -12.31 1.46 -4.85
CA SER A 247 -11.25 1.54 -3.82
C SER A 247 -9.93 1.20 -4.46
N THR A 248 -8.94 2.11 -4.37
CA THR A 248 -7.71 1.98 -5.15
C THR A 248 -6.56 2.81 -4.56
N PRO A 249 -5.30 2.48 -4.86
CA PRO A 249 -4.16 3.34 -4.56
C PRO A 249 -4.18 4.67 -5.33
N GLU A 250 -3.46 5.66 -4.83
CA GLU A 250 -3.46 7.00 -5.40
C GLU A 250 -2.97 7.06 -6.85
N ASN A 251 -1.97 6.25 -7.20
CA ASN A 251 -1.46 6.22 -8.58
C ASN A 251 -2.56 5.88 -9.61
N VAL A 252 -3.57 5.11 -9.22
CA VAL A 252 -4.73 4.81 -10.07
C VAL A 252 -5.65 6.02 -10.17
N MET A 253 -5.87 6.75 -9.06
CA MET A 253 -6.61 8.01 -9.11
C MET A 253 -5.96 9.02 -10.05
N VAL A 254 -4.63 9.15 -10.01
CA VAL A 254 -3.87 9.99 -10.93
C VAL A 254 -4.07 9.56 -12.39
N GLN A 255 -4.07 8.26 -12.67
CA GLN A 255 -4.36 7.75 -14.02
C GLN A 255 -5.77 8.08 -14.47
N ILE A 256 -6.76 7.95 -13.59
CA ILE A 256 -8.17 8.30 -13.88
C ILE A 256 -8.29 9.80 -14.19
N GLU A 257 -7.69 10.65 -13.39
CA GLU A 257 -7.70 12.10 -13.60
C GLU A 257 -7.02 12.50 -14.91
N SER A 258 -5.90 11.87 -15.24
CA SER A 258 -5.18 12.09 -16.51
C SER A 258 -6.01 11.64 -17.72
N ALA A 259 -6.65 10.48 -17.62
CA ALA A 259 -7.54 9.97 -18.67
C ALA A 259 -8.77 10.86 -18.87
N TRP A 260 -9.34 11.38 -17.78
CA TRP A 260 -10.44 12.35 -17.85
C TRP A 260 -10.02 13.63 -18.58
N LYS A 261 -8.90 14.21 -18.19
CA LYS A 261 -8.37 15.44 -18.80
C LYS A 261 -8.12 15.28 -20.30
N ALA A 262 -7.61 14.12 -20.70
CA ALA A 262 -7.36 13.82 -22.12
C ALA A 262 -8.66 13.65 -22.91
N ARG A 263 -9.68 12.98 -22.32
CA ARG A 263 -10.95 12.71 -22.99
C ARG A 263 -11.89 13.91 -23.03
N TYR A 264 -11.86 14.75 -21.99
CA TYR A 264 -12.75 15.89 -21.81
C TYR A 264 -11.98 17.18 -21.56
N PRO A 265 -11.22 17.68 -22.55
CA PRO A 265 -10.43 18.89 -22.38
C PRO A 265 -11.29 20.07 -21.93
N GLY A 266 -10.85 20.82 -20.94
CA GLY A 266 -11.54 22.00 -20.40
C GLY A 266 -12.70 21.70 -19.45
N LYS A 267 -13.06 20.43 -19.22
CA LYS A 267 -14.02 20.06 -18.17
C LYS A 267 -13.34 19.94 -16.82
N SER A 268 -14.03 20.37 -15.78
CA SER A 268 -13.54 20.24 -14.39
C SER A 268 -13.42 18.76 -13.99
N ASN A 269 -12.48 18.49 -13.09
CA ASN A 269 -12.26 17.15 -12.53
C ASN A 269 -13.44 16.74 -11.62
N PRO A 270 -14.19 15.68 -11.97
CA PRO A 270 -15.36 15.24 -11.19
C PRO A 270 -15.01 14.27 -10.06
N PHE A 271 -13.73 13.94 -9.87
CA PHE A 271 -13.33 12.91 -8.91
C PHE A 271 -13.08 13.49 -7.52
N GLY A 272 -13.52 12.76 -6.52
CA GLY A 272 -13.22 12.99 -5.12
C GLY A 272 -12.61 11.74 -4.50
N SER A 273 -12.04 11.91 -3.33
CA SER A 273 -11.55 10.79 -2.52
C SER A 273 -12.04 10.91 -1.07
N ALA A 274 -12.28 9.76 -0.45
CA ALA A 274 -12.79 9.66 0.91
C ALA A 274 -12.16 8.47 1.63
N ILE A 275 -12.14 8.54 2.96
CA ILE A 275 -11.69 7.43 3.79
C ILE A 275 -12.70 6.28 3.75
N HIS A 276 -12.21 5.06 3.98
CA HIS A 276 -13.05 3.87 4.08
C HIS A 276 -14.02 3.99 5.27
N PRO A 277 -15.17 3.30 5.23
CA PRO A 277 -16.14 3.32 6.33
C PRO A 277 -15.56 2.81 7.64
N LYS A 278 -16.21 3.19 8.75
CA LYS A 278 -16.00 2.69 10.11
C LYS A 278 -14.52 2.59 10.50
N ASN A 279 -14.06 3.41 11.39
CA ASN A 279 -12.67 3.48 11.84
C ASN A 279 -11.63 3.68 10.73
N SER A 280 -12.04 3.65 9.47
CA SER A 280 -11.24 3.99 8.28
C SER A 280 -9.91 3.26 8.18
N VAL A 281 -9.85 2.00 8.59
CA VAL A 281 -8.60 1.23 8.61
C VAL A 281 -8.32 0.63 7.24
N THR A 282 -7.15 0.95 6.70
CA THR A 282 -6.58 0.32 5.51
C THR A 282 -5.17 -0.18 5.82
N PHE A 283 -4.54 -0.86 4.88
CA PHE A 283 -3.12 -1.15 4.98
C PHE A 283 -2.28 0.05 4.54
N VAL A 284 -1.05 0.11 4.98
CA VAL A 284 -0.03 0.97 4.39
C VAL A 284 0.99 0.10 3.66
N GLY A 285 1.15 0.35 2.36
CA GLY A 285 2.25 -0.14 1.55
C GLY A 285 3.38 0.88 1.52
N GLY A 286 4.50 0.54 0.89
CA GLY A 286 5.55 1.53 0.69
C GLY A 286 6.93 0.96 0.50
N ARG A 287 7.87 1.89 0.47
CA ARG A 287 9.28 1.66 0.21
C ARG A 287 10.11 2.15 1.38
N GLN A 288 11.21 1.44 1.59
CA GLN A 288 12.22 1.79 2.58
C GLN A 288 13.60 1.86 1.91
N LEU A 289 14.50 2.58 2.53
CA LEU A 289 15.90 2.68 2.09
C LEU A 289 16.80 2.00 3.11
N GLY A 290 17.53 0.99 2.67
CA GLY A 290 18.52 0.28 3.47
C GLY A 290 19.93 0.50 2.95
N ILE A 291 20.91 0.08 3.75
CA ILE A 291 22.33 0.09 3.41
C ILE A 291 22.81 -1.35 3.37
N ASN A 292 23.54 -1.71 2.33
CA ASN A 292 24.18 -3.02 2.21
C ASN A 292 25.11 -3.27 3.40
N SER A 293 25.00 -4.42 4.03
CA SER A 293 25.87 -4.79 5.16
C SER A 293 27.38 -4.78 4.81
N ASN A 294 27.70 -4.95 3.53
CA ASN A 294 29.07 -4.97 3.02
C ASN A 294 29.59 -3.60 2.57
N THR A 295 28.81 -2.54 2.71
CA THR A 295 29.24 -1.20 2.29
C THR A 295 30.56 -0.78 2.99
N LYS A 296 31.41 -0.14 2.22
CA LYS A 296 32.65 0.50 2.76
C LYS A 296 32.42 1.97 3.12
N HIS A 297 31.25 2.50 2.80
CA HIS A 297 30.91 3.92 2.94
C HIS A 297 29.56 4.13 3.66
N PRO A 298 29.38 3.61 4.89
CA PRO A 298 28.11 3.69 5.61
C PRO A 298 27.68 5.14 5.88
N GLU A 299 28.63 6.02 6.23
CA GLU A 299 28.38 7.44 6.49
C GLU A 299 27.87 8.19 5.24
N ALA A 300 28.53 7.99 4.10
CA ALA A 300 28.12 8.62 2.84
C ALA A 300 26.78 8.08 2.37
N SER A 301 26.54 6.78 2.52
CA SER A 301 25.26 6.12 2.20
C SER A 301 24.14 6.64 3.06
N TYR A 302 24.34 6.77 4.36
CA TYR A 302 23.34 7.33 5.28
C TYR A 302 23.07 8.81 5.00
N LYS A 303 24.08 9.56 4.62
CA LYS A 303 23.94 10.97 4.23
C LYS A 303 23.01 11.12 3.00
N LEU A 304 23.13 10.23 2.03
CA LEU A 304 22.20 10.17 0.89
C LEU A 304 20.78 9.85 1.35
N ILE A 305 20.59 8.85 2.22
CA ILE A 305 19.27 8.50 2.76
C ILE A 305 18.65 9.71 3.47
N LYS A 306 19.39 10.38 4.35
CA LYS A 306 18.91 11.59 5.04
C LYS A 306 18.48 12.70 4.08
N TYR A 307 19.20 12.88 2.99
CA TYR A 307 18.82 13.85 1.95
C TYR A 307 17.51 13.45 1.27
N LEU A 308 17.36 12.17 0.89
CA LEU A 308 16.19 11.67 0.17
C LEU A 308 14.90 11.73 0.99
N ILE A 309 14.97 11.66 2.32
CA ILE A 309 13.79 11.71 3.19
C ILE A 309 13.37 13.13 3.60
N ASN A 310 14.03 14.17 3.09
CA ASN A 310 13.72 15.55 3.40
C ASN A 310 12.58 16.11 2.54
N GLU A 311 11.77 16.99 3.15
CA GLU A 311 10.62 17.63 2.49
C GLU A 311 10.95 18.28 1.14
N PRO A 312 12.00 19.11 0.99
CA PRO A 312 12.32 19.74 -0.30
C PRO A 312 12.54 18.75 -1.44
N VAL A 313 13.04 17.57 -1.15
CA VAL A 313 13.29 16.52 -2.14
C VAL A 313 11.95 15.91 -2.59
N TYR A 314 11.05 15.62 -1.67
CA TYR A 314 9.70 15.14 -2.02
C TYR A 314 8.95 16.17 -2.87
N SER A 315 8.89 17.41 -2.43
CA SER A 315 8.16 18.47 -3.14
C SER A 315 8.70 18.71 -4.54
N LYS A 316 10.01 18.69 -4.70
CA LYS A 316 10.67 19.05 -5.96
C LYS A 316 10.75 17.89 -6.96
N TYR A 317 10.98 16.66 -6.47
CA TYR A 317 11.32 15.53 -7.33
C TYR A 317 10.32 14.38 -7.28
N TYR A 318 9.48 14.32 -6.25
CA TYR A 318 8.54 13.19 -6.04
C TYR A 318 7.08 13.64 -5.91
N ALA A 319 6.69 14.62 -6.71
CA ALA A 319 5.29 15.01 -6.77
C ALA A 319 4.41 13.78 -7.08
N GLY A 320 3.51 13.44 -6.16
CA GLY A 320 2.69 12.22 -6.27
C GLY A 320 3.18 11.03 -5.45
N MET A 321 4.35 11.11 -4.80
CA MET A 321 4.78 10.16 -3.78
C MET A 321 4.48 10.71 -2.39
N TRP A 322 3.99 9.85 -1.51
CA TRP A 322 3.70 10.19 -0.12
C TRP A 322 4.91 9.88 0.75
N PRO A 323 5.42 10.86 1.53
CA PRO A 323 6.50 10.59 2.48
C PRO A 323 6.02 9.68 3.60
N ALA A 324 6.92 8.83 4.11
CA ALA A 324 6.64 7.96 5.24
C ALA A 324 6.67 8.67 6.61
N GLN A 325 6.66 9.98 6.63
CA GLN A 325 6.70 10.80 7.85
C GLN A 325 5.36 11.52 8.03
N LYS A 326 4.68 11.28 9.15
CA LYS A 326 3.35 11.84 9.45
C LYS A 326 3.33 13.37 9.40
N THR A 327 4.39 14.02 9.90
CA THR A 327 4.50 15.48 9.88
C THR A 327 4.65 16.03 8.46
N LEU A 328 5.38 15.35 7.58
CA LEU A 328 5.55 15.76 6.19
C LEU A 328 4.25 15.57 5.39
N ILE A 329 3.52 14.47 5.60
CA ILE A 329 2.22 14.25 4.95
C ILE A 329 1.27 15.42 5.22
N LYS A 330 1.30 15.98 6.43
CA LYS A 330 0.44 17.12 6.80
C LYS A 330 0.84 18.42 6.12
N GLN A 331 2.10 18.58 5.75
CA GLN A 331 2.69 19.84 5.27
C GLN A 331 2.77 19.95 3.75
N LEU A 332 2.84 18.83 3.02
CA LEU A 332 3.07 18.86 1.58
C LEU A 332 1.85 19.35 0.80
N PRO A 333 1.99 20.41 -0.03
CA PRO A 333 0.89 20.96 -0.82
C PRO A 333 0.29 19.99 -1.83
N GLN A 334 1.12 19.13 -2.45
CA GLN A 334 0.67 18.16 -3.45
C GLN A 334 -0.35 17.16 -2.90
N VAL A 335 -0.42 16.96 -1.60
CA VAL A 335 -1.38 16.07 -0.96
C VAL A 335 -2.73 16.74 -0.66
N ALA A 336 -2.87 18.05 -0.93
CA ALA A 336 -4.08 18.79 -0.61
C ALA A 336 -5.27 18.42 -1.50
N SER A 337 -5.03 18.05 -2.75
CA SER A 337 -6.08 17.68 -3.72
C SER A 337 -6.65 16.28 -3.49
N HIS A 338 -5.88 15.37 -2.90
CA HIS A 338 -6.29 13.98 -2.63
C HIS A 338 -6.56 13.78 -1.14
N VAL A 339 -7.57 14.50 -0.62
CA VAL A 339 -7.87 14.59 0.82
C VAL A 339 -8.14 13.22 1.47
N GLY A 340 -8.80 12.31 0.75
CA GLY A 340 -9.08 10.96 1.23
C GLY A 340 -7.79 10.20 1.52
N TYR A 341 -6.83 10.25 0.62
CA TYR A 341 -5.52 9.59 0.79
C TYR A 341 -4.74 10.17 1.96
N LYS A 342 -4.68 11.49 2.08
CA LYS A 342 -4.02 12.17 3.21
C LYS A 342 -4.58 11.70 4.56
N LYS A 343 -5.90 11.69 4.70
CA LYS A 343 -6.57 11.23 5.92
C LYS A 343 -6.37 9.73 6.14
N GLN A 344 -6.47 8.93 5.07
CA GLN A 344 -6.36 7.49 5.12
C GLN A 344 -4.97 7.03 5.57
N LEU A 345 -3.90 7.66 5.07
CA LEU A 345 -2.52 7.33 5.44
C LEU A 345 -2.25 7.49 6.95
N ILE A 346 -2.85 8.51 7.58
CA ILE A 346 -2.71 8.74 9.02
C ILE A 346 -3.40 7.61 9.82
N LEU A 347 -4.46 7.03 9.27
CA LEU A 347 -5.27 5.98 9.91
C LEU A 347 -4.85 4.56 9.50
N ALA A 348 -4.00 4.44 8.48
CA ALA A 348 -3.57 3.15 7.96
C ALA A 348 -2.70 2.39 8.95
N ARG A 349 -2.83 1.08 8.96
CA ARG A 349 -1.94 0.19 9.72
C ARG A 349 -0.93 -0.50 8.82
N SER A 350 0.23 -0.80 9.35
CA SER A 350 1.16 -1.67 8.64
C SER A 350 0.61 -3.10 8.56
N TRP A 351 1.20 -3.92 7.70
CA TRP A 351 0.91 -5.36 7.69
C TRP A 351 1.27 -6.05 9.02
N GLY A 352 2.18 -5.46 9.81
CA GLY A 352 2.49 -5.83 11.20
C GLY A 352 2.55 -7.33 11.41
N SER A 353 1.60 -7.86 12.17
CA SER A 353 1.52 -9.28 12.52
C SER A 353 1.42 -10.22 11.30
N TYR A 354 0.89 -9.75 10.17
CA TYR A 354 0.87 -10.54 8.93
C TYR A 354 2.28 -10.69 8.32
N SER A 355 3.10 -9.65 8.41
CA SER A 355 4.48 -9.67 7.90
C SER A 355 5.45 -10.36 8.84
N THR A 356 5.23 -10.24 10.14
CA THR A 356 6.13 -10.79 11.17
C THR A 356 5.74 -12.20 11.62
N GLY A 357 4.52 -12.65 11.32
CA GLY A 357 3.98 -13.94 11.72
C GLY A 357 4.53 -15.11 10.92
N PRO A 358 4.21 -16.34 11.35
CA PRO A 358 4.76 -17.56 10.76
C PRO A 358 4.16 -17.89 9.39
N ILE A 359 3.03 -17.27 9.03
CA ILE A 359 2.34 -17.55 7.75
C ILE A 359 2.70 -16.45 6.76
N PRO A 360 3.32 -16.77 5.61
CA PRO A 360 3.61 -15.77 4.59
C PRO A 360 2.35 -15.08 4.07
N ILE A 361 2.39 -13.76 3.87
CA ILE A 361 1.27 -12.99 3.33
C ILE A 361 0.75 -13.59 2.01
N PRO A 362 1.58 -13.97 1.02
CA PRO A 362 1.08 -14.59 -0.21
C PRO A 362 0.25 -15.85 0.01
N THR A 363 0.57 -16.62 1.03
CA THR A 363 -0.18 -17.84 1.41
C THR A 363 -1.59 -17.48 1.91
N MET A 364 -1.70 -16.56 2.87
CA MET A 364 -3.00 -16.09 3.38
C MET A 364 -3.81 -15.40 2.28
N TRP A 365 -3.16 -14.59 1.47
CA TRP A 365 -3.76 -13.92 0.33
C TRP A 365 -4.44 -14.89 -0.64
N ASN A 366 -3.73 -15.98 -0.95
CA ASN A 366 -4.26 -17.03 -1.82
C ASN A 366 -5.46 -17.75 -1.19
N TRP A 367 -5.40 -18.10 0.10
CA TRP A 367 -6.52 -18.73 0.80
C TRP A 367 -7.76 -17.85 0.80
N VAL A 368 -7.60 -16.58 1.14
CA VAL A 368 -8.71 -15.62 1.19
C VAL A 368 -9.30 -15.36 -0.21
N GLY A 369 -8.46 -15.14 -1.20
CA GLY A 369 -8.91 -14.90 -2.57
C GLY A 369 -9.66 -16.09 -3.17
N ARG A 370 -9.14 -17.31 -3.00
CA ARG A 370 -9.82 -18.54 -3.47
C ARG A 370 -11.11 -18.79 -2.72
N GLY A 371 -11.10 -18.64 -1.40
CA GLY A 371 -12.29 -18.84 -0.58
C GLY A 371 -13.40 -17.88 -0.97
N ALA A 372 -13.13 -16.59 -0.98
CA ALA A 372 -14.12 -15.58 -1.39
C ALA A 372 -14.56 -15.76 -2.84
N GLY A 373 -13.65 -16.06 -3.76
CA GLY A 373 -13.96 -16.31 -5.15
C GLY A 373 -14.93 -17.47 -5.36
N SER A 374 -14.74 -18.57 -4.63
CA SER A 374 -15.65 -19.73 -4.66
C SER A 374 -17.08 -19.35 -4.19
N VAL A 375 -17.19 -18.45 -3.22
CA VAL A 375 -18.48 -17.95 -2.76
C VAL A 375 -19.13 -17.05 -3.81
N PHE A 376 -18.35 -16.16 -4.42
CA PHE A 376 -18.86 -15.21 -5.41
C PHE A 376 -19.43 -15.88 -6.66
N ILE A 377 -18.87 -17.01 -7.06
CA ILE A 377 -19.37 -17.82 -8.20
C ILE A 377 -20.37 -18.91 -7.80
N GLY A 378 -20.71 -19.02 -6.53
CA GLY A 378 -21.73 -19.94 -6.02
C GLY A 378 -21.27 -21.40 -5.81
N GLU A 379 -19.95 -21.67 -5.83
CA GLU A 379 -19.42 -23.03 -5.59
C GLU A 379 -19.45 -23.43 -4.12
N LYS A 380 -19.27 -22.47 -3.21
CA LYS A 380 -19.30 -22.69 -1.76
C LYS A 380 -20.18 -21.67 -1.07
N SER A 381 -20.70 -22.05 0.10
CA SER A 381 -21.28 -21.08 1.03
C SER A 381 -20.20 -20.24 1.65
N SER A 382 -20.53 -19.05 2.15
CA SER A 382 -19.61 -18.20 2.89
C SER A 382 -19.09 -18.88 4.16
N GLN A 383 -19.92 -19.68 4.83
CA GLN A 383 -19.55 -20.45 6.00
C GLN A 383 -18.52 -21.54 5.70
N GLU A 384 -18.69 -22.27 4.61
CA GLU A 384 -17.72 -23.30 4.16
C GLU A 384 -16.37 -22.65 3.85
N ALA A 385 -16.34 -21.58 3.06
CA ALA A 385 -15.12 -20.88 2.71
C ALA A 385 -14.43 -20.27 3.95
N ALA A 386 -15.20 -19.65 4.83
CA ALA A 386 -14.70 -19.07 6.08
C ALA A 386 -14.07 -20.12 7.00
N GLN A 387 -14.73 -21.28 7.14
CA GLN A 387 -14.22 -22.37 7.95
C GLN A 387 -12.90 -22.93 7.40
N GLU A 388 -12.77 -23.06 6.09
CA GLU A 388 -11.53 -23.48 5.44
C GLU A 388 -10.39 -22.48 5.66
N ILE A 389 -10.64 -21.19 5.51
CA ILE A 389 -9.65 -20.12 5.77
C ILE A 389 -9.19 -20.19 7.23
N TYR A 390 -10.15 -20.25 8.16
CA TYR A 390 -9.87 -20.35 9.59
C TYR A 390 -9.03 -21.58 9.94
N ASN A 391 -9.39 -22.75 9.41
CA ASN A 391 -8.69 -23.99 9.67
C ASN A 391 -7.26 -23.98 9.13
N ASN A 392 -7.04 -23.40 7.95
CA ASN A 392 -5.71 -23.25 7.36
C ASN A 392 -4.81 -22.39 8.26
N ILE A 393 -5.31 -21.25 8.75
CA ILE A 393 -4.56 -20.38 9.64
C ILE A 393 -4.28 -21.09 10.97
N LYS A 394 -5.28 -21.73 11.56
CA LYS A 394 -5.16 -22.45 12.82
C LYS A 394 -4.12 -23.57 12.77
N LYS A 395 -4.03 -24.24 11.63
CA LYS A 395 -3.04 -25.31 11.41
C LYS A 395 -1.62 -24.76 11.42
N GLU A 396 -1.40 -23.63 10.80
CA GLU A 396 -0.06 -23.01 10.67
C GLU A 396 0.39 -22.26 11.94
N LEU A 397 -0.54 -21.85 12.80
CA LEU A 397 -0.21 -21.18 14.06
C LEU A 397 0.06 -22.15 15.24
N LYS A 398 -0.07 -23.45 15.04
CA LYS A 398 0.31 -24.48 16.00
C LYS A 398 1.81 -24.74 15.90
#